data_e185831e29f14e1355e0d1702326aca9
#
_entry.id   e185831e29f14e1355e0d1702326aca9
#
_cell.length_a   1.000
_cell.length_b   1.000
_cell.length_c   1.000
_cell.angle_alpha   90.00
_cell.angle_beta   90.00
_cell.angle_gamma   90.00
#
_symmetry.space_group_name_H-M   'P 1'
#
loop_
_entity.id
_entity.type
_entity.pdbx_description
1 polymer ?
#
loop_
_entity_poly.entity_id
_entity_poly.type
_entity_poly.pdbx_seq_one_letter_code
_entity_poly.pdbx_strand_id
1 'polypeptide(L)'
;MGAYGVVYTAVDIHTNIPYAVKALNKIGLEPRQRKFQQREIQLHHQASAHPNVVSLVKIMDAPDCTYVVIEYCPEGDLFSNITEQGKYVGNDDLIKRAFLQILDAVEYCHSIGIYHRDLKPENVLVTDQGMTCKLADFGLATTDHVTSDFGCGSTFYMSPGRSRCQHCRESSANPSRMSNIVTQGLLLLCFSA
;
A
#
# COMPACT_ATOMS: atom_id res chain seq x y z
N MET A 1 11.43 -6.08 -9.16
CA MET A 1 11.47 -7.10 -8.11
C MET A 1 11.37 -6.38 -6.78
N GLY A 2 10.25 -6.55 -6.05
CA GLY A 2 10.11 -6.01 -4.70
C GLY A 2 11.13 -6.67 -3.77
N ALA A 3 11.59 -5.96 -2.76
CA ALA A 3 12.71 -6.36 -1.89
C ALA A 3 12.50 -7.71 -1.15
N TYR A 4 11.28 -8.28 -1.12
CA TYR A 4 10.94 -9.38 -0.23
C TYR A 4 10.12 -10.53 -0.86
N GLY A 5 9.81 -10.51 -2.15
CA GLY A 5 9.05 -11.59 -2.76
C GLY A 5 8.73 -11.41 -4.24
N VAL A 6 8.21 -12.47 -4.84
CA VAL A 6 7.71 -12.48 -6.23
C VAL A 6 6.20 -12.60 -6.20
N VAL A 7 5.50 -11.84 -7.02
CA VAL A 7 4.05 -11.93 -7.17
C VAL A 7 3.72 -12.69 -8.46
N TYR A 8 2.87 -13.70 -8.35
CA TYR A 8 2.38 -14.53 -9.44
C TYR A 8 0.88 -14.30 -9.62
N THR A 9 0.40 -14.41 -10.85
CA THR A 9 -1.03 -14.60 -11.12
C THR A 9 -1.35 -16.09 -11.02
N ALA A 10 -2.41 -16.43 -10.29
CA ALA A 10 -2.90 -17.81 -10.11
C ALA A 10 -4.41 -17.86 -10.35
N VAL A 11 -4.92 -19.04 -10.70
CA VAL A 11 -6.36 -19.26 -10.87
C VAL A 11 -6.76 -20.42 -9.97
N ASP A 12 -7.83 -20.22 -9.21
CA ASP A 12 -8.43 -21.31 -8.44
C ASP A 12 -9.04 -22.35 -9.38
N ILE A 13 -8.59 -23.60 -9.26
CA ILE A 13 -8.98 -24.67 -10.20
C ILE A 13 -10.44 -25.11 -10.08
N HIS A 14 -11.11 -24.77 -8.98
CA HIS A 14 -12.52 -25.17 -8.76
C HIS A 14 -13.48 -24.03 -9.13
N THR A 15 -13.11 -22.79 -8.83
CA THR A 15 -13.99 -21.63 -9.03
C THR A 15 -13.64 -20.84 -10.29
N ASN A 16 -12.48 -21.09 -10.88
CA ASN A 16 -11.89 -20.35 -12.00
C ASN A 16 -11.70 -18.83 -11.70
N ILE A 17 -11.62 -18.47 -10.41
CA ILE A 17 -11.40 -17.10 -9.98
C ILE A 17 -9.89 -16.80 -9.99
N PRO A 18 -9.44 -15.68 -10.61
CA PRO A 18 -8.04 -15.26 -10.57
C PRO A 18 -7.68 -14.63 -9.23
N TYR A 19 -6.46 -14.89 -8.79
CA TYR A 19 -5.84 -14.33 -7.60
C TYR A 19 -4.41 -13.85 -7.90
N ALA A 20 -3.88 -12.94 -7.10
CA ALA A 20 -2.45 -12.68 -7.02
C ALA A 20 -1.87 -13.44 -5.82
N VAL A 21 -0.69 -14.03 -6.00
CA VAL A 21 0.00 -14.81 -4.96
C VAL A 21 1.37 -14.23 -4.73
N LYS A 22 1.57 -13.59 -3.58
CA LYS A 22 2.88 -13.09 -3.15
C LYS A 22 3.64 -14.23 -2.45
N ALA A 23 4.75 -14.66 -3.05
CA ALA A 23 5.62 -15.69 -2.49
C ALA A 23 6.75 -15.04 -1.70
N LEU A 24 6.77 -15.26 -0.40
CA LEU A 24 7.74 -14.71 0.55
C LEU A 24 8.72 -15.80 0.97
N ASN A 25 9.96 -15.73 0.46
CA ASN A 25 11.00 -16.70 0.80
C ASN A 25 11.38 -16.59 2.29
N LYS A 26 11.57 -17.74 2.94
CA LYS A 26 12.00 -17.85 4.33
C LYS A 26 13.47 -18.27 4.47
N ILE A 27 14.06 -18.81 3.39
CA ILE A 27 15.42 -19.37 3.43
C ILE A 27 16.42 -18.22 3.50
N GLY A 28 17.37 -18.33 4.40
CA GLY A 28 18.46 -17.35 4.53
C GLY A 28 18.06 -16.02 5.15
N LEU A 29 16.81 -15.88 5.63
CA LEU A 29 16.39 -14.65 6.29
C LEU A 29 16.89 -14.56 7.72
N GLU A 30 17.39 -13.38 8.07
CA GLU A 30 17.68 -13.03 9.46
C GLU A 30 16.40 -12.95 10.31
N PRO A 31 16.48 -13.14 11.64
CA PRO A 31 15.32 -13.07 12.53
C PRO A 31 14.55 -11.74 12.43
N ARG A 32 15.25 -10.63 12.16
CA ARG A 32 14.64 -9.31 11.94
C ARG A 32 13.80 -9.28 10.67
N GLN A 33 14.29 -9.84 9.57
CA GLN A 33 13.58 -9.88 8.29
C GLN A 33 12.32 -10.74 8.38
N ARG A 34 12.37 -11.89 9.08
CA ARG A 34 11.20 -12.74 9.35
C ARG A 34 10.13 -11.98 10.12
N LYS A 35 10.50 -11.19 11.14
CA LYS A 35 9.57 -10.34 11.88
C LYS A 35 8.92 -9.29 10.99
N PHE A 36 9.65 -8.71 10.06
CA PHE A 36 9.08 -7.76 9.10
C PHE A 36 8.06 -8.42 8.17
N GLN A 37 8.35 -9.60 7.62
CA GLN A 37 7.39 -10.35 6.80
C GLN A 37 6.12 -10.71 7.59
N GLN A 38 6.27 -11.19 8.81
CA GLN A 38 5.14 -11.54 9.67
C GLN A 38 4.27 -10.31 9.98
N ARG A 39 4.92 -9.17 10.28
CA ARG A 39 4.23 -7.91 10.54
C ARG A 39 3.46 -7.42 9.30
N GLU A 40 4.08 -7.45 8.13
CA GLU A 40 3.44 -7.09 6.87
C GLU A 40 2.15 -7.90 6.65
N ILE A 41 2.23 -9.23 6.76
CA ILE A 41 1.08 -10.14 6.60
C ILE A 41 -0.01 -9.81 7.62
N GLN A 42 0.35 -9.63 8.89
CA GLN A 42 -0.59 -9.35 9.96
C GLN A 42 -1.31 -8.02 9.76
N LEU A 43 -0.59 -6.95 9.45
CA LEU A 43 -1.16 -5.62 9.26
C LEU A 43 -2.02 -5.57 8.00
N HIS A 44 -1.58 -6.21 6.91
CA HIS A 44 -2.38 -6.34 5.69
C HIS A 44 -3.69 -7.10 5.98
N HIS A 45 -3.62 -8.23 6.67
CA HIS A 45 -4.82 -9.02 7.03
C HIS A 45 -5.83 -8.20 7.83
N GLN A 46 -5.37 -7.40 8.81
CA GLN A 46 -6.25 -6.52 9.58
C GLN A 46 -6.86 -5.41 8.72
N ALA A 47 -6.07 -4.79 7.84
CA ALA A 47 -6.51 -3.71 6.98
C ALA A 47 -7.46 -4.19 5.86
N SER A 48 -7.37 -5.47 5.43
CA SER A 48 -8.12 -6.02 4.30
C SER A 48 -9.63 -6.19 4.54
N ALA A 49 -10.14 -5.82 5.72
CA ALA A 49 -11.57 -5.72 5.96
C ALA A 49 -12.23 -4.52 5.26
N HIS A 50 -11.45 -3.53 4.79
CA HIS A 50 -11.96 -2.36 4.10
C HIS A 50 -12.06 -2.60 2.59
N PRO A 51 -13.15 -2.17 1.90
CA PRO A 51 -13.37 -2.42 0.47
C PRO A 51 -12.31 -1.77 -0.44
N ASN A 52 -11.71 -0.66 -0.01
CA ASN A 52 -10.64 0.01 -0.74
C ASN A 52 -9.22 -0.37 -0.23
N VAL A 53 -9.09 -1.54 0.38
CA VAL A 53 -7.82 -2.22 0.64
C VAL A 53 -7.83 -3.54 -0.11
N VAL A 54 -6.71 -3.93 -0.71
CA VAL A 54 -6.57 -5.22 -1.40
C VAL A 54 -6.87 -6.35 -0.42
N SER A 55 -7.84 -7.19 -0.72
CA SER A 55 -8.28 -8.25 0.19
C SER A 55 -7.23 -9.35 0.31
N LEU A 56 -6.83 -9.69 1.53
CA LEU A 56 -6.03 -10.86 1.82
C LEU A 56 -6.98 -12.06 1.99
N VAL A 57 -6.93 -12.99 1.03
CA VAL A 57 -7.86 -14.12 0.93
C VAL A 57 -7.40 -15.32 1.74
N LYS A 58 -6.10 -15.65 1.66
CA LYS A 58 -5.54 -16.84 2.31
C LYS A 58 -4.04 -16.71 2.52
N ILE A 59 -3.56 -17.30 3.60
CA ILE A 59 -2.13 -17.50 3.88
C ILE A 59 -1.86 -19.01 3.86
N MET A 60 -0.86 -19.40 3.07
CA MET A 60 -0.38 -20.79 3.03
C MET A 60 1.08 -20.79 3.45
N ASP A 61 1.36 -21.47 4.57
CA ASP A 61 2.69 -21.53 5.15
C ASP A 61 3.36 -22.86 4.80
N ALA A 62 4.49 -22.78 4.09
CA ALA A 62 5.34 -23.92 3.74
C ALA A 62 6.72 -23.76 4.45
N PRO A 63 7.54 -24.82 4.54
CA PRO A 63 8.83 -24.75 5.22
C PRO A 63 9.74 -23.64 4.70
N ASP A 64 9.79 -23.46 3.39
CA ASP A 64 10.73 -22.59 2.69
C ASP A 64 10.11 -21.25 2.23
N CYS A 65 8.78 -21.14 2.20
CA CYS A 65 8.06 -20.02 1.65
C CYS A 65 6.70 -19.82 2.32
N THR A 66 6.30 -18.56 2.53
CA THR A 66 4.93 -18.21 2.87
C THR A 66 4.27 -17.63 1.62
N TYR A 67 3.14 -18.21 1.22
CA TYR A 67 2.33 -17.73 0.10
C TYR A 67 1.15 -16.92 0.63
N VAL A 68 1.06 -15.66 0.25
CA VAL A 68 -0.04 -14.76 0.60
C VAL A 68 -0.91 -14.61 -0.64
N VAL A 69 -2.11 -15.21 -0.59
CA VAL A 69 -3.12 -15.10 -1.66
C VAL A 69 -3.94 -13.86 -1.42
N ILE A 70 -3.96 -12.97 -2.40
CA ILE A 70 -4.69 -11.70 -2.37
C ILE A 70 -5.59 -11.60 -3.60
N GLU A 71 -6.59 -10.74 -3.55
CA GLU A 71 -7.43 -10.46 -4.70
C GLU A 71 -6.60 -9.99 -5.90
N TYR A 72 -7.05 -10.34 -7.09
CA TYR A 72 -6.41 -9.92 -8.33
C TYR A 72 -7.04 -8.64 -8.86
N CYS A 73 -6.23 -7.59 -9.05
CA CYS A 73 -6.62 -6.33 -9.63
C CYS A 73 -6.08 -6.28 -11.07
N PRO A 74 -6.91 -6.52 -12.09
CA PRO A 74 -6.45 -6.76 -13.47
C PRO A 74 -5.89 -5.52 -14.18
N GLU A 75 -6.21 -4.32 -13.68
CA GLU A 75 -5.85 -3.07 -14.35
C GLU A 75 -4.51 -2.48 -13.88
N GLY A 76 -3.81 -3.20 -12.99
CA GLY A 76 -2.50 -2.77 -12.48
C GLY A 76 -2.60 -1.63 -11.46
N ASP A 77 -1.55 -0.84 -11.37
CA ASP A 77 -1.44 0.25 -10.41
C ASP A 77 -1.97 1.59 -10.97
N LEU A 78 -2.27 2.51 -10.06
CA LEU A 78 -2.80 3.83 -10.40
C LEU A 78 -1.77 4.68 -11.18
N PHE A 79 -0.46 4.50 -10.91
CA PHE A 79 0.58 5.23 -11.62
C PHE A 79 0.54 4.93 -13.12
N SER A 80 0.54 3.66 -13.50
CA SER A 80 0.45 3.22 -14.91
C SER A 80 -0.88 3.65 -15.55
N ASN A 81 -1.98 3.60 -14.80
CA ASN A 81 -3.28 4.07 -15.29
C ASN A 81 -3.32 5.57 -15.58
N ILE A 82 -2.57 6.40 -14.82
CA ILE A 82 -2.45 7.85 -15.07
C ILE A 82 -1.48 8.10 -16.22
N THR A 83 -0.26 7.56 -16.15
CA THR A 83 0.85 7.97 -17.02
C THR A 83 0.86 7.27 -18.38
N GLU A 84 0.51 5.99 -18.42
CA GLU A 84 0.59 5.19 -19.65
C GLU A 84 -0.77 5.10 -20.37
N GLN A 85 -1.86 4.97 -19.59
CA GLN A 85 -3.20 4.81 -20.15
C GLN A 85 -3.95 6.14 -20.27
N GLY A 86 -3.53 7.20 -19.59
CA GLY A 86 -4.19 8.51 -19.59
C GLY A 86 -5.61 8.49 -19.03
N LYS A 87 -5.99 7.44 -18.29
CA LYS A 87 -7.37 7.14 -17.90
C LYS A 87 -8.00 8.22 -17.01
N TYR A 88 -7.20 8.86 -16.19
CA TYR A 88 -7.63 9.89 -15.25
C TYR A 88 -7.46 11.32 -15.80
N VAL A 89 -6.72 11.49 -16.91
CA VAL A 89 -6.40 12.81 -17.46
C VAL A 89 -7.67 13.48 -17.99
N GLY A 90 -7.98 14.68 -17.46
CA GLY A 90 -9.17 15.44 -17.84
C GLY A 90 -10.50 14.88 -17.35
N ASN A 91 -10.49 13.91 -16.42
CA ASN A 91 -11.69 13.31 -15.83
C ASN A 91 -11.76 13.59 -14.31
N ASP A 92 -12.22 14.78 -13.97
CA ASP A 92 -12.27 15.27 -12.58
C ASP A 92 -13.15 14.39 -11.68
N ASP A 93 -14.24 13.83 -12.19
CA ASP A 93 -15.10 12.94 -11.40
C ASP A 93 -14.39 11.64 -11.03
N LEU A 94 -13.64 11.06 -11.97
CA LEU A 94 -12.87 9.86 -11.72
C LEU A 94 -11.70 10.12 -10.75
N ILE A 95 -11.01 11.25 -10.92
CA ILE A 95 -9.94 11.72 -10.02
C ILE A 95 -10.49 11.88 -8.59
N LYS A 96 -11.60 12.59 -8.45
CA LYS A 96 -12.25 12.82 -7.16
C LYS A 96 -12.67 11.50 -6.50
N ARG A 97 -13.25 10.57 -7.27
CA ARG A 97 -13.64 9.25 -6.79
C ARG A 97 -12.43 8.47 -6.27
N ALA A 98 -11.37 8.35 -7.06
CA ALA A 98 -10.16 7.65 -6.68
C ALA A 98 -9.57 8.25 -5.39
N PHE A 99 -9.49 9.57 -5.31
CA PHE A 99 -8.99 10.28 -4.15
C PHE A 99 -9.79 9.99 -2.88
N LEU A 100 -11.14 10.04 -2.94
CA LEU A 100 -12.01 9.75 -1.80
C LEU A 100 -11.85 8.29 -1.34
N GLN A 101 -11.77 7.33 -2.24
CA GLN A 101 -11.56 5.92 -1.90
C GLN A 101 -10.22 5.67 -1.20
N ILE A 102 -9.16 6.34 -1.67
CA ILE A 102 -7.84 6.25 -1.01
C ILE A 102 -7.89 6.87 0.39
N LEU A 103 -8.57 8.02 0.55
CA LEU A 103 -8.75 8.64 1.86
C LEU A 103 -9.51 7.73 2.82
N ASP A 104 -10.63 7.13 2.38
CA ASP A 104 -11.41 6.19 3.18
C ASP A 104 -10.56 5.00 3.66
N ALA A 105 -9.76 4.41 2.76
CA ALA A 105 -8.85 3.33 3.12
C ALA A 105 -7.81 3.75 4.16
N VAL A 106 -7.23 4.95 4.00
CA VAL A 106 -6.23 5.48 4.94
C VAL A 106 -6.87 5.83 6.28
N GLU A 107 -8.05 6.45 6.30
CA GLU A 107 -8.80 6.75 7.52
C GLU A 107 -9.13 5.47 8.29
N TYR A 108 -9.61 4.45 7.58
CA TYR A 108 -9.86 3.14 8.17
C TYR A 108 -8.58 2.54 8.79
N CYS A 109 -7.47 2.52 8.05
CA CYS A 109 -6.18 2.02 8.58
C CYS A 109 -5.79 2.78 9.85
N HIS A 110 -5.88 4.11 9.85
CA HIS A 110 -5.56 4.94 11.03
C HIS A 110 -6.50 4.65 12.21
N SER A 111 -7.79 4.42 11.96
CA SER A 111 -8.78 4.11 13.00
C SER A 111 -8.48 2.81 13.75
N ILE A 112 -7.83 1.84 13.07
CA ILE A 112 -7.38 0.57 13.67
C ILE A 112 -5.90 0.60 14.09
N GLY A 113 -5.28 1.80 14.12
CA GLY A 113 -3.90 2.01 14.56
C GLY A 113 -2.83 1.55 13.58
N ILE A 114 -3.14 1.42 12.29
CA ILE A 114 -2.19 1.02 11.24
C ILE A 114 -1.79 2.24 10.41
N TYR A 115 -0.49 2.49 10.29
CA TYR A 115 0.11 3.55 9.47
C TYR A 115 0.87 2.93 8.30
N HIS A 116 0.43 3.19 7.06
CA HIS A 116 0.96 2.56 5.85
C HIS A 116 2.40 2.96 5.53
N ARG A 117 2.75 4.23 5.65
CA ARG A 117 4.08 4.84 5.48
C ARG A 117 4.69 4.87 4.08
N ASP A 118 4.05 4.27 3.07
CA ASP A 118 4.50 4.31 1.66
C ASP A 118 3.31 4.53 0.72
N LEU A 119 2.54 5.59 0.99
CA LEU A 119 1.42 5.99 0.12
C LEU A 119 1.97 6.62 -1.15
N LYS A 120 1.69 5.97 -2.27
CA LYS A 120 2.06 6.40 -3.62
C LYS A 120 1.16 5.70 -4.64
N PRO A 121 1.02 6.24 -5.87
CA PRO A 121 0.15 5.65 -6.88
C PRO A 121 0.52 4.22 -7.27
N GLU A 122 1.79 3.84 -7.18
CA GLU A 122 2.27 2.48 -7.46
C GLU A 122 1.76 1.47 -6.42
N ASN A 123 1.38 1.92 -5.22
CA ASN A 123 0.82 1.10 -4.15
C ASN A 123 -0.72 1.19 -4.08
N VAL A 124 -1.36 1.74 -5.10
CA VAL A 124 -2.81 1.75 -5.26
C VAL A 124 -3.15 0.95 -6.51
N LEU A 125 -3.84 -0.18 -6.34
CA LEU A 125 -4.29 -1.00 -7.46
C LEU A 125 -5.67 -0.56 -7.93
N VAL A 126 -5.92 -0.79 -9.22
CA VAL A 126 -7.12 -0.33 -9.92
C VAL A 126 -7.92 -1.53 -10.43
N THR A 127 -9.24 -1.46 -10.31
CA THR A 127 -10.17 -2.45 -10.83
C THR A 127 -11.47 -1.76 -11.28
N ASP A 128 -12.41 -2.54 -11.84
CA ASP A 128 -13.71 -2.06 -12.32
C ASP A 128 -13.60 -0.92 -13.35
N GLN A 129 -12.72 -1.08 -14.32
CA GLN A 129 -12.50 -0.12 -15.41
C GLN A 129 -12.04 1.26 -14.92
N GLY A 130 -11.31 1.31 -13.80
CA GLY A 130 -10.80 2.53 -13.19
C GLY A 130 -11.70 3.09 -12.09
N MET A 131 -12.85 2.47 -11.84
CA MET A 131 -13.84 2.99 -10.90
C MET A 131 -13.52 2.68 -9.44
N THR A 132 -12.70 1.65 -9.18
CA THR A 132 -12.34 1.20 -7.84
C THR A 132 -10.83 1.22 -7.64
N CYS A 133 -10.39 1.94 -6.61
CA CYS A 133 -9.01 2.00 -6.14
C CYS A 133 -8.87 1.21 -4.85
N LYS A 134 -7.78 0.44 -4.73
CA LYS A 134 -7.48 -0.40 -3.56
C LYS A 134 -6.05 -0.22 -3.11
N LEU A 135 -5.87 0.14 -1.84
CA LEU A 135 -4.55 0.30 -1.21
C LEU A 135 -3.89 -1.07 -1.05
N ALA A 136 -2.62 -1.16 -1.46
CA ALA A 136 -1.81 -2.38 -1.46
C ALA A 136 -0.45 -2.13 -0.79
N ASP A 137 0.33 -3.20 -0.61
CA ASP A 137 1.71 -3.22 -0.12
C ASP A 137 1.93 -2.60 1.27
N PHE A 138 1.65 -3.40 2.29
CA PHE A 138 1.85 -3.06 3.71
C PHE A 138 3.28 -3.37 4.21
N GLY A 139 4.26 -3.55 3.32
CA GLY A 139 5.64 -3.90 3.68
C GLY A 139 6.35 -2.90 4.60
N LEU A 140 5.94 -1.62 4.54
CA LEU A 140 6.46 -0.58 5.42
C LEU A 140 5.47 -0.17 6.53
N ALA A 141 4.31 -0.82 6.63
CA ALA A 141 3.30 -0.46 7.61
C ALA A 141 3.76 -0.69 9.06
N THR A 142 3.22 0.10 9.99
CA THR A 142 3.51 0.01 11.43
C THR A 142 2.29 0.36 12.28
N THR A 143 2.30 -0.11 13.52
CA THR A 143 1.38 0.35 14.58
C THR A 143 2.01 1.37 15.52
N ASP A 144 3.29 1.69 15.34
CA ASP A 144 4.00 2.63 16.19
C ASP A 144 3.57 4.07 15.87
N HIS A 145 3.05 4.78 16.86
CA HIS A 145 2.68 6.20 16.75
C HIS A 145 3.91 7.11 16.56
N VAL A 146 5.05 6.69 17.09
CA VAL A 146 6.33 7.37 16.97
C VAL A 146 7.37 6.38 16.48
N THR A 147 8.03 6.68 15.39
CA THR A 147 9.08 5.82 14.83
C THR A 147 10.34 6.64 14.55
N SER A 148 11.48 6.05 14.86
CA SER A 148 12.80 6.58 14.51
C SER A 148 13.28 6.12 13.12
N ASP A 149 12.48 5.33 12.41
CA ASP A 149 12.80 4.83 11.06
C ASP A 149 12.59 5.93 10.01
N PHE A 150 13.49 6.90 9.97
CA PHE A 150 13.41 8.06 9.07
C PHE A 150 13.74 7.75 7.59
N GLY A 151 14.28 6.58 7.31
CA GLY A 151 14.71 6.15 5.98
C GLY A 151 13.73 5.31 5.18
N CYS A 152 12.48 5.13 5.64
CA CYS A 152 11.51 4.30 4.95
C CYS A 152 10.48 5.13 4.18
N GLY A 153 10.04 4.61 3.02
CA GLY A 153 9.08 5.22 2.11
C GLY A 153 9.74 5.82 0.86
N SER A 154 8.91 6.13 -0.12
CA SER A 154 9.35 6.64 -1.43
C SER A 154 9.65 8.13 -1.34
N THR A 155 10.89 8.52 -1.62
CA THR A 155 11.42 9.88 -1.40
C THR A 155 10.60 10.99 -2.07
N PHE A 156 10.05 10.73 -3.26
CA PHE A 156 9.25 11.70 -4.01
C PHE A 156 7.90 12.04 -3.36
N TYR A 157 7.37 11.13 -2.54
CA TYR A 157 6.07 11.27 -1.87
C TYR A 157 6.21 11.58 -0.38
N MET A 158 7.44 11.76 0.11
CA MET A 158 7.68 12.12 1.51
C MET A 158 7.27 13.56 1.78
N SER A 159 6.63 13.76 2.93
CA SER A 159 6.34 15.12 3.40
C SER A 159 7.61 15.94 3.64
N PRO A 160 7.56 17.26 3.45
CA PRO A 160 8.70 18.15 3.69
C PRO A 160 9.30 18.05 5.10
N GLY A 161 8.45 17.77 6.12
CA GLY A 161 8.90 17.57 7.50
C GLY A 161 9.71 16.28 7.70
N ARG A 162 9.44 15.26 6.89
CA ARG A 162 10.13 13.97 6.97
C ARG A 162 11.43 13.96 6.14
N SER A 163 11.46 14.65 5.02
CA SER A 163 12.65 14.76 4.16
C SER A 163 13.75 15.64 4.77
N ARG A 164 13.42 16.58 5.66
CA ARG A 164 14.38 17.47 6.31
C ARG A 164 15.02 16.88 7.59
N CYS A 165 14.52 15.77 8.11
CA CYS A 165 14.88 15.27 9.44
C CYS A 165 16.10 14.35 9.46
N GLN A 166 17.14 14.60 8.66
CA GLN A 166 18.48 14.05 8.97
C GLN A 166 19.10 14.77 10.19
N HIS A 167 18.53 15.89 10.69
CA HIS A 167 19.15 16.71 11.76
C HIS A 167 18.18 17.19 12.86
N CYS A 168 16.89 16.87 12.80
CA CYS A 168 15.94 17.32 13.84
C CYS A 168 15.56 16.15 14.76
N ARG A 169 16.29 16.00 15.86
CA ARG A 169 15.76 15.43 17.10
C ARG A 169 14.74 16.42 17.64
N GLU A 170 13.53 15.92 17.98
CA GLU A 170 12.45 16.62 18.66
C GLU A 170 11.47 17.43 17.79
N SER A 171 10.35 16.76 17.47
CA SER A 171 9.01 17.36 17.71
C SER A 171 7.94 16.29 17.52
N SER A 172 7.10 16.16 18.52
CA SER A 172 5.92 15.30 18.60
C SER A 172 5.07 15.38 17.34
N ALA A 173 4.93 14.28 16.61
CA ALA A 173 4.06 14.19 15.46
C ALA A 173 2.59 14.21 15.93
N ASN A 174 1.88 15.28 15.61
CA ASN A 174 0.45 15.40 15.82
C ASN A 174 -0.28 14.59 14.73
N PRO A 175 -1.16 13.62 15.06
CA PRO A 175 -1.91 12.82 14.08
C PRO A 175 -2.71 13.64 13.06
N SER A 176 -3.22 14.81 13.44
CA SER A 176 -3.92 15.73 12.54
C SER A 176 -3.01 16.36 11.44
N ARG A 177 -1.69 16.31 11.60
CA ARG A 177 -0.74 16.73 10.56
C ARG A 177 -0.48 15.64 9.51
N MET A 178 -0.65 14.35 9.85
CA MET A 178 -0.40 13.26 8.90
C MET A 178 -1.51 13.18 7.84
N SER A 179 -2.78 13.46 8.18
CA SER A 179 -3.87 13.53 7.20
C SER A 179 -3.65 14.62 6.14
N ASN A 180 -3.14 15.80 6.54
CA ASN A 180 -2.84 16.89 5.61
C ASN A 180 -1.69 16.59 4.65
N ILE A 181 -0.78 15.69 5.01
CA ILE A 181 0.41 15.34 4.23
C ILE A 181 0.08 14.35 3.12
N VAL A 182 -0.77 13.37 3.41
CA VAL A 182 -1.32 12.44 2.40
C VAL A 182 -2.13 13.21 1.35
N THR A 183 -2.92 14.18 1.79
CA THR A 183 -3.73 15.05 0.94
C THR A 183 -2.85 15.88 -0.01
N GLN A 184 -1.72 16.42 0.44
CA GLN A 184 -0.83 17.23 -0.41
C GLN A 184 -0.04 16.39 -1.43
N GLY A 185 0.43 15.20 -1.07
CA GLY A 185 1.17 14.33 -2.00
C GLY A 185 0.28 13.81 -3.14
N LEU A 186 -0.94 13.40 -2.84
CA LEU A 186 -1.93 12.96 -3.84
C LEU A 186 -2.50 14.11 -4.66
N LEU A 187 -2.69 15.30 -4.08
CA LEU A 187 -3.11 16.50 -4.80
C LEU A 187 -2.06 16.97 -5.83
N LEU A 188 -0.77 16.88 -5.52
CA LEU A 188 0.29 17.21 -6.48
C LEU A 188 0.27 16.32 -7.72
N LEU A 189 -0.17 15.07 -7.60
CA LEU A 189 -0.32 14.15 -8.73
C LEU A 189 -1.53 14.49 -9.60
N CYS A 190 -2.61 15.01 -9.01
CA CYS A 190 -3.82 15.40 -9.76
C CYS A 190 -3.66 16.73 -10.51
N PHE A 191 -2.75 17.61 -10.09
CA PHE A 191 -2.54 18.95 -10.69
C PHE A 191 -1.31 19.05 -11.59
N SER A 192 -0.52 17.96 -11.74
CA SER A 192 0.70 17.94 -12.58
C SER A 192 0.52 17.15 -13.88
N ALA A 193 -0.69 16.69 -14.21
CA ALA A 193 -1.01 15.96 -15.43
C ALA A 193 -1.66 16.87 -16.48
#